data_0588d22544c32d381b0082b13c8619a3
#
_entry.id   0588d22544c32d381b0082b13c8619a3
#
_cell.length_a   1.000
_cell.length_b   1.000
_cell.length_c   1.000
_cell.angle_alpha   90.00
_cell.angle_beta   90.00
_cell.angle_gamma   90.00
#
_symmetry.space_group_name_H-M   'P 1'
#
loop_
_entity.id
_entity.type
_entity.pdbx_description
1 polymer ?
#
loop_
_entity_poly.entity_id
_entity_poly.type
_entity_poly.pdbx_seq_one_letter_code
_entity_poly.pdbx_strand_id
1 'polypeptide(L)' 'MIPLDELKLGEQAEIETIETDKLPLKLIEMGCLPGSAISLIQNAPFNDPLYIKIDESHLAIRKETAKDIFVRLID' A
#
# COMPACT_ATOMS: atom_id res chain seq x y z
N MET A 1 -0.32 -12.44 -6.20
CA MET A 1 -0.73 -11.29 -5.34
C MET A 1 -0.09 -11.45 -3.99
N ILE A 2 0.44 -10.36 -3.46
CA ILE A 2 1.13 -10.35 -2.17
C ILE A 2 0.54 -9.27 -1.27
N PRO A 3 0.66 -9.42 0.07
CA PRO A 3 0.25 -8.33 0.95
C PRO A 3 1.18 -7.13 0.78
N LEU A 4 0.63 -5.93 0.98
CA LEU A 4 1.37 -4.70 0.76
C LEU A 4 2.64 -4.61 1.62
N ASP A 5 2.62 -5.19 2.82
CA ASP A 5 3.78 -5.14 3.71
C ASP A 5 4.97 -5.99 3.19
N GLU A 6 4.76 -6.75 2.12
CA GLU A 6 5.85 -7.49 1.47
C GLU A 6 6.39 -6.77 0.22
N LEU A 7 5.81 -5.63 -0.14
CA LEU A 7 6.29 -4.85 -1.27
C LEU A 7 7.67 -4.28 -0.94
N LYS A 8 8.56 -4.34 -1.93
CA LYS A 8 9.95 -3.88 -1.75
C LYS A 8 10.18 -2.53 -2.41
N LEU A 9 11.17 -1.82 -1.90
CA LEU A 9 11.55 -0.52 -2.44
C LEU A 9 11.84 -0.64 -3.94
N GLY A 10 11.25 0.26 -4.71
CA GLY A 10 11.42 0.27 -6.16
C GLY A 10 10.45 -0.59 -6.94
N GLU A 11 9.72 -1.47 -6.27
CA GLU A 11 8.71 -2.28 -6.94
C GLU A 11 7.46 -1.46 -7.23
N GLN A 12 6.87 -1.71 -8.39
CA GLN A 12 5.61 -1.09 -8.80
C GLN A 12 4.51 -2.13 -8.74
N ALA A 13 3.35 -1.74 -8.24
CA ALA A 13 2.25 -2.68 -8.07
C ALA A 13 0.91 -1.98 -8.27
N GLU A 14 -0.13 -2.80 -8.34
CA GLU A 14 -1.52 -2.33 -8.43
C GLU A 14 -2.30 -3.00 -7.31
N ILE A 15 -3.13 -2.25 -6.62
CA ILE A 15 -3.97 -2.80 -5.56
C ILE A 15 -5.01 -3.71 -6.20
N GLU A 16 -5.07 -4.97 -5.77
CA GLU A 16 -6.05 -5.93 -6.26
C GLU A 16 -7.25 -6.04 -5.36
N THR A 17 -7.01 -6.22 -4.06
CA THR A 17 -8.11 -6.37 -3.13
C THR A 17 -7.70 -5.89 -1.75
N ILE A 18 -8.68 -5.50 -0.96
CA ILE A 18 -8.49 -5.06 0.42
C ILE A 18 -9.36 -5.96 1.28
N GLU A 19 -8.72 -6.73 2.16
CA GLU A 19 -9.37 -7.77 2.94
C GLU A 19 -9.81 -7.29 4.32
N THR A 20 -10.02 -5.99 4.49
CA THR A 20 -10.49 -5.43 5.74
C THR A 20 -11.64 -4.46 5.49
N ASP A 21 -12.63 -4.48 6.39
CA ASP A 21 -13.69 -3.49 6.39
C ASP A 21 -13.34 -2.31 7.31
N LYS A 22 -12.14 -2.34 7.89
CA LYS A 22 -11.68 -1.33 8.85
C LYS A 22 -10.63 -0.39 8.28
N LEU A 23 -10.56 -0.29 6.96
CA LEU A 23 -9.59 0.61 6.32
C LEU A 23 -9.91 2.05 6.72
N PRO A 24 -8.92 2.81 7.23
CA PRO A 24 -9.16 4.21 7.58
C PRO A 24 -9.70 4.99 6.39
N LEU A 25 -10.75 5.78 6.64
CA LEU A 25 -11.39 6.56 5.59
C LEU A 25 -10.39 7.44 4.85
N LYS A 26 -9.41 7.99 5.55
CA LYS A 26 -8.41 8.84 4.95
C LYS A 26 -7.64 8.11 3.83
N LEU A 27 -7.35 6.83 4.01
CA LEU A 27 -6.66 6.06 2.99
C LEU A 27 -7.53 5.92 1.74
N ILE A 28 -8.83 5.71 1.93
CA ILE A 28 -9.76 5.63 0.81
C ILE A 28 -9.82 6.97 0.07
N GLU A 29 -9.88 8.07 0.81
CA GLU A 29 -9.91 9.41 0.24
C GLU A 29 -8.62 9.72 -0.53
N MET A 30 -7.51 9.13 -0.13
CA MET A 30 -6.22 9.31 -0.79
C MET A 30 -6.02 8.38 -1.98
N GLY A 31 -7.01 7.57 -2.32
CA GLY A 31 -6.95 6.70 -3.49
C GLY A 31 -6.59 5.25 -3.23
N CYS A 32 -6.60 4.80 -1.97
CA CYS A 32 -6.29 3.42 -1.64
C CYS A 32 -7.47 2.52 -1.99
N LEU A 33 -7.61 2.21 -3.27
CA LEU A 33 -8.73 1.46 -3.81
C LEU A 33 -8.21 0.42 -4.81
N PRO A 34 -8.94 -0.69 -5.00
CA PRO A 34 -8.57 -1.65 -6.05
C PRO A 34 -8.43 -0.95 -7.40
N GLY A 35 -7.37 -1.28 -8.12
CA GLY A 35 -7.05 -0.68 -9.40
C GLY A 35 -6.05 0.46 -9.33
N SER A 36 -5.77 1.00 -8.16
CA SER A 36 -4.83 2.10 -8.02
C SER A 36 -3.38 1.60 -8.06
N ALA A 37 -2.52 2.40 -8.70
CA ALA A 37 -1.09 2.12 -8.73
C ALA A 37 -0.46 2.50 -7.38
N ILE A 38 0.41 1.62 -6.89
CA ILE A 38 1.03 1.81 -5.59
C ILE A 38 2.50 1.40 -5.64
N SER A 39 3.34 2.12 -4.94
CA SER A 39 4.76 1.76 -4.82
C SER A 39 5.28 2.14 -3.45
N LEU A 40 6.32 1.43 -3.02
CA LEU A 40 7.01 1.74 -1.77
C LEU A 40 8.12 2.74 -2.11
N ILE A 41 8.09 3.90 -1.47
CA ILE A 41 9.02 4.98 -1.80
C ILE A 41 10.14 5.14 -0.77
N GLN A 42 9.98 4.57 0.40
CA GLN A 42 10.99 4.68 1.45
C GLN A 42 10.76 3.61 2.51
N ASN A 43 11.85 3.05 3.01
CA ASN A 43 11.80 2.14 4.15
C ASN A 43 11.88 2.94 5.44
N ALA A 44 11.04 2.60 6.40
CA ALA A 44 11.10 3.19 7.73
C ALA A 44 11.93 2.30 8.65
N PRO A 45 12.44 2.83 9.76
CA PRO A 45 13.04 1.98 10.79
C PRO A 45 12.03 0.92 11.21
N PHE A 46 12.49 -0.34 11.29
CA PHE A 46 11.66 -1.48 11.64
C PHE A 46 10.54 -1.75 10.64
N ASN A 47 10.59 -1.14 9.44
CA ASN A 47 9.61 -1.33 8.37
C ASN A 47 8.18 -0.96 8.77
N ASP A 48 8.00 0.02 9.64
CA ASP A 48 6.68 0.45 10.08
C ASP A 48 6.76 1.94 10.49
N PRO A 49 5.94 2.79 9.90
CA PRO A 49 4.97 2.51 8.84
C PRO A 49 5.63 2.36 7.46
N LEU A 50 4.85 1.89 6.49
CA LEU A 50 5.29 1.88 5.11
C LEU A 50 5.02 3.25 4.49
N TYR A 51 6.04 3.83 3.88
CA TYR A 51 5.88 5.10 3.16
C TYR A 51 5.63 4.77 1.70
N ILE A 52 4.43 5.07 1.23
CA ILE A 52 3.99 4.66 -0.10
C ILE A 52 3.51 5.84 -0.93
N LYS A 53 3.48 5.60 -2.24
CA LYS A 53 2.88 6.52 -3.19
C LYS A 53 1.70 5.80 -3.83
N ILE A 54 0.52 6.41 -3.79
CA ILE A 54 -0.66 5.93 -4.49
C ILE A 54 -1.06 7.02 -5.47
N ASP A 55 -0.99 6.71 -6.78
CA ASP A 55 -1.19 7.69 -7.84
C ASP A 55 -0.29 8.90 -7.59
N GLU A 56 -0.82 10.08 -7.29
CA GLU A 56 -0.04 11.26 -7.00
C GLU A 56 0.06 11.58 -5.51
N SER A 57 -0.46 10.72 -4.64
CA SER A 57 -0.49 10.95 -3.20
C SER A 57 0.61 10.19 -2.49
N HIS A 58 1.26 10.85 -1.54
CA HIS A 58 2.27 10.24 -0.67
C HIS A 58 1.68 10.08 0.72
N LEU A 59 1.75 8.88 1.28
CA LEU A 59 1.17 8.63 2.58
C LEU A 59 1.89 7.50 3.29
N ALA A 60 1.62 7.39 4.59
CA ALA A 60 2.17 6.32 5.41
C ALA A 60 1.04 5.37 5.80
N ILE A 61 1.30 4.08 5.70
CA ILE A 61 0.35 3.05 6.09
C ILE A 61 1.01 2.17 7.14
N ARG A 62 0.34 1.99 8.27
CA ARG A 62 0.83 1.10 9.31
C ARG A 62 0.90 -0.33 8.78
N LYS A 63 1.93 -1.04 9.19
CA LYS A 63 2.13 -2.42 8.75
C LYS A 63 0.91 -3.29 9.08
N GLU A 64 0.29 -3.05 10.23
CA GLU A 64 -0.90 -3.77 10.64
C GLU A 64 -2.05 -3.62 9.64
N THR A 65 -2.18 -2.45 9.03
CA THR A 65 -3.19 -2.21 7.99
C THR A 65 -2.72 -2.78 6.65
N ALA A 66 -1.44 -2.62 6.34
CA ALA A 66 -0.88 -3.01 5.05
C ALA A 66 -1.00 -4.51 4.78
N LYS A 67 -0.96 -5.33 5.82
CA LYS A 67 -1.05 -6.79 5.65
C LYS A 67 -2.40 -7.24 5.09
N ASP A 68 -3.43 -6.41 5.18
CA ASP A 68 -4.76 -6.71 4.65
C ASP A 68 -5.02 -6.08 3.29
N ILE A 69 -4.03 -5.39 2.74
CA ILE A 69 -4.10 -4.82 1.40
C ILE A 69 -3.25 -5.69 0.49
N PHE A 70 -3.85 -6.23 -0.56
CA PHE A 70 -3.15 -7.15 -1.46
C PHE A 70 -2.91 -6.50 -2.81
N VAL A 71 -1.69 -6.66 -3.30
CA VAL A 71 -1.24 -6.00 -4.53
C VAL A 71 -0.70 -7.02 -5.52
N ARG A 72 -0.71 -6.65 -6.80
CA ARG A 72 -0.13 -7.43 -7.88
C ARG A 72 1.04 -6.63 -8.44
N LEU A 73 2.20 -7.28 -8.50
CA LEU A 73 3.38 -6.60 -9.05
C LEU A 73 3.20 -6.31 -10.54
N ILE A 74 3.68 -5.15 -10.95
CA ILE A 74 3.64 -4.73 -12.35
C ILE A 74 5.08 -4.70 -12.85
N ASP A 75 5.34 -5.39 -13.93
CA ASP A 75 6.68 -5.40 -14.56
C ASP A 75 6.91 -4.14 -15.38
#